data_7d8dddd6cb6282d271e560b5a670ba3c
#
_entry.id   7d8dddd6cb6282d271e560b5a670ba3c
#
_cell.length_a   1.000
_cell.length_b   1.000
_cell.length_c   1.000
_cell.angle_alpha   90.00
_cell.angle_beta   90.00
_cell.angle_gamma   90.00
#
_symmetry.space_group_name_H-M   'P 1'
#
loop_
_entity.id
_entity.type
_entity.pdbx_description
1 polymer ?
#
loop_
_entity_poly.entity_id
_entity_poly.type
_entity_poly.pdbx_seq_one_letter_code
_entity_poly.pdbx_strand_id
1 'polypeptide(L)'
;KYSLENIEEIQLYNGQKSDIWQSAREFGAAGSIYLTTRRPRFEEGKSYNVKAQMRAGSFALINPSLLFDIRLSETMSITANAELVSSDGKYPFRYRRVTPSGEVAYDTTAIRQNGDINAIRVEAALNHYYSNTGFWKLQLYHYNSERGVPGAIVNNVWRNGERLWDRNSFLQATWQDELFNRWSVKANMKYANDY
;
A
#
# COMPACT_ATOMS: atom_id res chain seq x y z
N LYS A 1 2.99 1.04 0.48
CA LYS A 1 1.84 1.16 -0.44
C LYS A 1 1.00 -0.13 -0.56
N TYR A 2 1.08 -1.09 0.35
CA TYR A 2 0.26 -2.31 0.35
C TYR A 2 -1.19 -2.02 0.76
N SER A 3 -2.13 -2.83 0.25
CA SER A 3 -3.52 -2.79 0.71
C SER A 3 -3.61 -3.30 2.15
N LEU A 4 -4.28 -2.55 3.02
CA LEU A 4 -4.51 -2.97 4.42
C LEU A 4 -5.33 -4.26 4.51
N GLU A 5 -6.13 -4.56 3.49
CA GLU A 5 -6.95 -5.78 3.43
C GLU A 5 -6.10 -7.07 3.30
N ASN A 6 -4.88 -6.93 2.78
CA ASN A 6 -3.94 -8.05 2.58
C ASN A 6 -2.82 -8.10 3.63
N ILE A 7 -2.86 -7.22 4.64
CA ILE A 7 -1.88 -7.19 5.73
C ILE A 7 -2.48 -7.88 6.96
N GLU A 8 -1.74 -8.84 7.52
CA GLU A 8 -2.08 -9.50 8.78
C GLU A 8 -1.44 -8.78 9.96
N GLU A 9 -0.18 -8.34 9.79
CA GLU A 9 0.57 -7.73 10.87
C GLU A 9 1.52 -6.65 10.38
N ILE A 10 1.64 -5.59 11.16
CA ILE A 10 2.63 -4.52 10.99
C ILE A 10 3.46 -4.46 12.26
N GLN A 11 4.75 -4.78 12.16
CA GLN A 11 5.69 -4.72 13.27
C GLN A 11 6.65 -3.56 13.08
N LEU A 12 6.80 -2.72 14.09
CA LEU A 12 7.74 -1.61 14.13
C LEU A 12 8.86 -1.92 15.13
N TYR A 13 10.10 -1.89 14.67
CA TYR A 13 11.27 -2.07 15.51
C TYR A 13 12.13 -0.79 15.50
N ASN A 14 12.43 -0.27 16.68
CA ASN A 14 13.45 0.76 16.88
C ASN A 14 14.81 0.06 17.02
N GLY A 15 15.44 -0.25 15.88
CA GLY A 15 16.64 -1.05 15.81
C GLY A 15 16.44 -2.41 15.12
N GLN A 16 17.14 -3.43 15.59
CA GLN A 16 17.17 -4.76 14.97
C GLN A 16 16.09 -5.68 15.55
N LYS A 17 15.51 -6.53 14.71
CA LYS A 17 14.52 -7.53 15.10
C LYS A 17 15.11 -8.72 15.88
N SER A 18 16.41 -9.01 15.72
CA SER A 18 17.10 -10.18 16.30
C SER A 18 16.44 -11.51 15.92
N ASP A 19 16.10 -11.67 14.65
CA ASP A 19 15.52 -12.87 14.09
C ASP A 19 16.57 -13.62 13.23
N ILE A 20 16.57 -14.95 13.27
CA ILE A 20 17.48 -15.77 12.44
C ILE A 20 17.30 -15.51 10.94
N TRP A 21 16.11 -15.02 10.52
CA TRP A 21 15.77 -14.69 9.16
C TRP A 21 16.06 -13.22 8.79
N GLN A 22 16.66 -12.46 9.69
CA GLN A 22 17.03 -11.08 9.44
C GLN A 22 18.16 -11.01 8.40
N SER A 23 17.96 -10.21 7.36
CA SER A 23 18.97 -10.02 6.33
C SER A 23 20.11 -9.12 6.81
N ALA A 24 21.32 -9.30 6.28
CA ALA A 24 22.47 -8.45 6.60
C ALA A 24 22.21 -6.96 6.34
N ARG A 25 21.36 -6.64 5.35
CA ARG A 25 20.97 -5.27 4.99
C ARG A 25 20.21 -4.56 6.13
N GLU A 26 19.50 -5.30 6.96
CA GLU A 26 18.67 -4.74 8.03
C GLU A 26 19.51 -4.32 9.26
N PHE A 27 20.72 -4.85 9.41
CA PHE A 27 21.60 -4.50 10.54
C PHE A 27 22.07 -3.05 10.53
N GLY A 28 22.06 -2.38 9.38
CA GLY A 28 22.42 -0.96 9.25
C GLY A 28 21.27 0.02 9.43
N ALA A 29 20.03 -0.47 9.68
CA ALA A 29 18.86 0.38 9.79
C ALA A 29 18.63 0.87 11.23
N ALA A 30 18.39 2.17 11.42
CA ALA A 30 18.02 2.76 12.72
C ALA A 30 16.62 2.33 13.18
N GLY A 31 15.76 1.92 12.25
CA GLY A 31 14.43 1.37 12.50
C GLY A 31 13.95 0.56 11.33
N SER A 32 13.08 -0.42 11.58
CA SER A 32 12.57 -1.32 10.55
C SER A 32 11.05 -1.52 10.70
N ILE A 33 10.35 -1.51 9.59
CA ILE A 33 8.92 -1.83 9.52
C ILE A 33 8.76 -3.14 8.76
N TYR A 34 8.19 -4.15 9.40
CA TYR A 34 7.88 -5.43 8.79
C TYR A 34 6.39 -5.52 8.51
N LEU A 35 6.07 -5.84 7.29
CA LEU A 35 4.70 -6.06 6.83
C LEU A 35 4.53 -7.55 6.54
N THR A 36 3.70 -8.21 7.32
CA THR A 36 3.34 -9.61 7.10
C THR A 36 2.01 -9.63 6.34
N THR A 37 2.04 -10.20 5.14
CA THR A 37 0.82 -10.38 4.37
C THR A 37 0.03 -11.56 4.90
N ARG A 38 -1.27 -11.44 4.86
CA ARG A 38 -2.22 -12.43 5.33
C ARG A 38 -2.01 -13.80 4.64
N ARG A 39 -2.10 -14.87 5.44
CA ARG A 39 -2.22 -16.24 4.92
C ARG A 39 -3.72 -16.56 4.79
N PRO A 40 -4.21 -16.93 3.59
CA PRO A 40 -5.61 -17.32 3.43
C PRO A 40 -5.98 -18.49 4.34
N ARG A 41 -7.11 -18.36 5.02
CA ARG A 41 -7.72 -19.45 5.83
C ARG A 41 -9.05 -19.78 5.20
N PHE A 42 -9.33 -21.06 5.02
CA PHE A 42 -10.56 -21.52 4.41
C PHE A 42 -11.36 -22.34 5.42
N GLU A 43 -12.66 -22.08 5.47
CA GLU A 43 -13.59 -22.92 6.23
C GLU A 43 -13.67 -24.32 5.60
N GLU A 44 -14.08 -25.30 6.40
CA GLU A 44 -14.26 -26.67 5.94
C GLU A 44 -15.26 -26.72 4.76
N GLY A 45 -14.89 -27.45 3.73
CA GLY A 45 -15.68 -27.57 2.50
C GLY A 45 -15.60 -26.36 1.54
N LYS A 46 -14.99 -25.24 1.94
CA LYS A 46 -14.84 -24.08 1.06
C LYS A 46 -13.43 -24.02 0.44
N SER A 47 -13.40 -23.74 -0.86
CA SER A 47 -12.16 -23.59 -1.62
C SER A 47 -11.91 -22.13 -2.07
N TYR A 48 -12.78 -21.20 -1.73
CA TYR A 48 -12.61 -19.79 -2.04
C TYR A 48 -13.17 -18.88 -0.93
N ASN A 49 -12.61 -17.68 -0.83
CA ASN A 49 -13.15 -16.59 -0.02
C ASN A 49 -13.23 -15.33 -0.88
N VAL A 50 -14.26 -14.52 -0.66
CA VAL A 50 -14.42 -13.23 -1.32
C VAL A 50 -14.74 -12.20 -0.24
N LYS A 51 -14.01 -11.10 -0.24
CA LYS A 51 -14.30 -9.92 0.59
C LYS A 51 -14.39 -8.70 -0.30
N ALA A 52 -15.59 -8.16 -0.44
CA ALA A 52 -15.83 -6.87 -1.09
C ALA A 52 -16.04 -5.79 -0.03
N GLN A 53 -15.44 -4.64 -0.23
CA GLN A 53 -15.56 -3.50 0.68
C GLN A 53 -15.67 -2.21 -0.10
N MET A 54 -16.52 -1.32 0.39
CA MET A 54 -16.69 0.03 -0.13
C MET A 54 -16.47 1.02 1.00
N ARG A 55 -15.56 1.96 0.80
CA ARG A 55 -15.37 3.11 1.69
C ARG A 55 -15.78 4.37 0.96
N ALA A 56 -16.52 5.22 1.63
CA ALA A 56 -16.88 6.55 1.15
C ALA A 56 -16.62 7.56 2.27
N GLY A 57 -16.30 8.79 1.91
CA GLY A 57 -15.96 9.80 2.91
C GLY A 57 -16.00 11.22 2.37
N SER A 58 -15.47 12.16 3.14
CA SER A 58 -15.34 13.56 2.76
C SER A 58 -14.55 13.71 1.47
N PHE A 59 -14.75 14.84 0.78
CA PHE A 59 -14.06 15.19 -0.48
C PHE A 59 -14.40 14.25 -1.65
N ALA A 60 -15.65 13.78 -1.69
CA ALA A 60 -16.15 12.80 -2.64
C ALA A 60 -15.28 11.53 -2.71
N LEU A 61 -14.71 11.10 -1.57
CA LEU A 61 -13.91 9.89 -1.50
C LEU A 61 -14.76 8.66 -1.81
N ILE A 62 -14.31 7.88 -2.78
CA ILE A 62 -14.84 6.56 -3.14
C ILE A 62 -13.66 5.60 -3.21
N ASN A 63 -13.73 4.51 -2.42
CA ASN A 63 -12.65 3.53 -2.34
C ASN A 63 -13.20 2.10 -2.27
N PRO A 64 -13.61 1.51 -3.41
CA PRO A 64 -13.94 0.09 -3.48
C PRO A 64 -12.69 -0.77 -3.41
N SER A 65 -12.80 -1.91 -2.76
CA SER A 65 -11.79 -2.97 -2.76
C SER A 65 -12.41 -4.35 -2.84
N LEU A 66 -11.71 -5.26 -3.51
CA LEU A 66 -12.09 -6.66 -3.67
C LEU A 66 -10.88 -7.54 -3.36
N LEU A 67 -11.04 -8.43 -2.40
CA LEU A 67 -10.07 -9.46 -2.05
C LEU A 67 -10.67 -10.82 -2.39
N PHE A 68 -9.90 -11.64 -3.06
CA PHE A 68 -10.29 -12.97 -3.50
C PHE A 68 -9.19 -13.98 -3.17
N ASP A 69 -9.55 -15.07 -2.49
CA ASP A 69 -8.65 -16.19 -2.21
C ASP A 69 -9.20 -17.45 -2.84
N ILE A 70 -8.32 -18.27 -3.39
CA ILE A 70 -8.63 -19.61 -3.92
C ILE A 70 -7.65 -20.60 -3.29
N ARG A 71 -8.18 -21.72 -2.78
CA ARG A 71 -7.41 -22.89 -2.41
C ARG A 71 -7.26 -23.80 -3.64
N LEU A 72 -6.04 -23.97 -4.10
CA LEU A 72 -5.72 -24.88 -5.20
C LEU A 72 -5.50 -26.31 -4.71
N SER A 73 -4.91 -26.43 -3.51
CA SER A 73 -4.68 -27.70 -2.81
C SER A 73 -4.59 -27.45 -1.30
N GLU A 74 -4.34 -28.49 -0.51
CA GLU A 74 -4.12 -28.36 0.94
C GLU A 74 -2.91 -27.47 1.27
N THR A 75 -1.95 -27.38 0.37
CA THR A 75 -0.71 -26.64 0.56
C THR A 75 -0.60 -25.39 -0.30
N MET A 76 -1.45 -25.23 -1.33
CA MET A 76 -1.35 -24.15 -2.31
C MET A 76 -2.59 -23.26 -2.32
N SER A 77 -2.34 -21.95 -2.38
CA SER A 77 -3.41 -20.95 -2.50
C SER A 77 -3.01 -19.77 -3.36
N ILE A 78 -4.00 -19.14 -3.98
CA ILE A 78 -3.86 -17.85 -4.67
C ILE A 78 -4.64 -16.81 -3.86
N THR A 79 -4.05 -15.63 -3.72
CA THR A 79 -4.71 -14.41 -3.24
C THR A 79 -4.65 -13.35 -4.33
N ALA A 80 -5.75 -12.70 -4.63
CA ALA A 80 -5.79 -11.53 -5.50
C ALA A 80 -6.53 -10.40 -4.78
N ASN A 81 -6.01 -9.18 -4.88
CA ASN A 81 -6.61 -7.98 -4.31
C ASN A 81 -6.58 -6.84 -5.34
N ALA A 82 -7.71 -6.15 -5.48
CA ALA A 82 -7.81 -4.95 -6.28
C ALA A 82 -8.46 -3.84 -5.45
N GLU A 83 -7.93 -2.63 -5.56
CA GLU A 83 -8.42 -1.46 -4.83
C GLU A 83 -8.36 -0.23 -5.75
N LEU A 84 -9.43 0.55 -5.75
CA LEU A 84 -9.50 1.84 -6.42
C LEU A 84 -9.67 2.94 -5.37
N VAL A 85 -9.06 4.08 -5.62
CA VAL A 85 -9.25 5.29 -4.80
C VAL A 85 -9.56 6.43 -5.74
N SER A 86 -10.66 7.12 -5.51
CA SER A 86 -11.01 8.35 -6.21
C SER A 86 -11.51 9.38 -5.20
N SER A 87 -11.02 10.60 -5.31
CA SER A 87 -11.48 11.74 -4.49
C SER A 87 -11.27 13.02 -5.27
N ASP A 88 -12.17 13.99 -5.13
CA ASP A 88 -12.03 15.32 -5.76
C ASP A 88 -11.17 16.29 -4.94
N GLY A 89 -10.89 15.96 -3.67
CA GLY A 89 -10.03 16.72 -2.79
C GLY A 89 -10.50 18.16 -2.53
N LYS A 90 -11.77 18.47 -2.83
CA LYS A 90 -12.31 19.83 -2.67
C LYS A 90 -12.80 20.07 -1.25
N TYR A 91 -12.30 21.11 -0.61
CA TYR A 91 -12.77 21.54 0.71
C TYR A 91 -12.75 23.05 0.86
N PRO A 92 -13.70 23.63 1.62
CA PRO A 92 -13.68 25.04 1.95
C PRO A 92 -12.58 25.34 2.97
N PHE A 93 -11.86 26.43 2.78
CA PHE A 93 -10.88 26.94 3.73
C PHE A 93 -10.93 28.45 3.81
N ARG A 94 -10.56 29.01 4.98
CA ARG A 94 -10.44 30.42 5.16
C ARG A 94 -9.19 30.95 4.47
N TYR A 95 -9.34 31.90 3.58
CA TYR A 95 -8.26 32.57 2.89
C TYR A 95 -8.17 34.03 3.35
N ARG A 96 -7.17 34.31 4.16
CA ARG A 96 -6.92 35.63 4.74
C ARG A 96 -5.57 36.14 4.27
N ARG A 97 -5.53 37.40 3.85
CA ARG A 97 -4.29 38.11 3.55
C ARG A 97 -4.22 39.38 4.35
N VAL A 98 -3.05 39.66 4.91
CA VAL A 98 -2.72 40.84 5.65
C VAL A 98 -1.72 41.65 4.84
N THR A 99 -1.89 42.97 4.78
CA THR A 99 -0.93 43.91 4.17
C THR A 99 0.35 44.00 5.01
N PRO A 100 1.45 44.53 4.49
CA PRO A 100 2.66 44.78 5.28
C PRO A 100 2.41 45.72 6.47
N SER A 101 1.38 46.59 6.43
CA SER A 101 0.96 47.44 7.54
C SER A 101 0.15 46.70 8.61
N GLY A 102 -0.17 45.40 8.43
CA GLY A 102 -0.96 44.62 9.38
C GLY A 102 -2.48 44.71 9.18
N GLU A 103 -2.96 45.46 8.20
CA GLU A 103 -4.38 45.55 7.87
C GLU A 103 -4.86 44.34 7.08
N VAL A 104 -6.12 43.92 7.26
CA VAL A 104 -6.72 42.83 6.52
C VAL A 104 -7.04 43.28 5.11
N ALA A 105 -6.27 42.85 4.13
CA ALA A 105 -6.53 43.14 2.72
C ALA A 105 -7.78 42.42 2.22
N TYR A 106 -7.95 41.17 2.62
CA TYR A 106 -9.18 40.39 2.43
C TYR A 106 -9.22 39.15 3.35
N ASP A 107 -10.43 38.76 3.67
CA ASP A 107 -10.75 37.59 4.49
C ASP A 107 -11.99 36.94 3.89
N THR A 108 -11.84 35.75 3.30
CA THR A 108 -12.92 35.08 2.59
C THR A 108 -12.79 33.56 2.71
N THR A 109 -13.85 32.84 2.39
CA THR A 109 -13.83 31.39 2.26
C THR A 109 -13.65 31.02 0.79
N ALA A 110 -12.66 30.20 0.51
CA ALA A 110 -12.36 29.67 -0.81
C ALA A 110 -12.44 28.16 -0.80
N ILE A 111 -12.65 27.56 -1.97
CA ILE A 111 -12.64 26.09 -2.13
C ILE A 111 -11.28 25.68 -2.69
N ARG A 112 -10.58 24.80 -1.98
CA ARG A 112 -9.32 24.23 -2.44
C ARG A 112 -9.53 23.48 -3.75
N GLN A 113 -8.66 23.73 -4.72
CA GLN A 113 -8.65 23.08 -6.03
C GLN A 113 -7.40 22.25 -6.19
N ASN A 114 -7.41 21.30 -7.13
CA ASN A 114 -6.27 20.47 -7.50
C ASN A 114 -5.74 19.63 -6.33
N GLY A 115 -6.66 19.09 -5.51
CA GLY A 115 -6.36 18.14 -4.42
C GLY A 115 -6.89 16.74 -4.72
N ASP A 116 -7.35 16.51 -5.96
CA ASP A 116 -7.92 15.25 -6.40
C ASP A 116 -6.89 14.12 -6.48
N ILE A 117 -7.37 12.91 -6.36
CA ILE A 117 -6.58 11.69 -6.54
C ILE A 117 -7.40 10.62 -7.25
N ASN A 118 -6.76 9.94 -8.20
CA ASN A 118 -7.22 8.69 -8.78
C ASN A 118 -6.10 7.67 -8.69
N ALA A 119 -6.37 6.52 -8.09
CA ALA A 119 -5.37 5.49 -7.92
C ALA A 119 -5.98 4.10 -8.10
N ILE A 120 -5.18 3.19 -8.65
CA ILE A 120 -5.47 1.76 -8.72
C ILE A 120 -4.33 0.99 -8.09
N ARG A 121 -4.66 -0.04 -7.32
CA ARG A 121 -3.73 -1.01 -6.77
C ARG A 121 -4.22 -2.41 -7.10
N VAL A 122 -3.32 -3.25 -7.59
CA VAL A 122 -3.57 -4.66 -7.83
C VAL A 122 -2.43 -5.46 -7.21
N GLU A 123 -2.79 -6.47 -6.45
CA GLU A 123 -1.87 -7.41 -5.82
C GLU A 123 -2.31 -8.83 -6.15
N ALA A 124 -1.36 -9.71 -6.43
CA ALA A 124 -1.60 -11.14 -6.53
C ALA A 124 -0.49 -11.90 -5.84
N ALA A 125 -0.81 -13.01 -5.21
CA ALA A 125 0.17 -13.90 -4.60
C ALA A 125 -0.20 -15.36 -4.82
N LEU A 126 0.79 -16.15 -5.22
CA LEU A 126 0.74 -17.61 -5.22
C LEU A 126 1.57 -18.10 -4.05
N ASN A 127 0.98 -18.86 -3.15
CA ASN A 127 1.60 -19.36 -1.93
C ASN A 127 1.59 -20.88 -1.96
N HIS A 128 2.71 -21.49 -1.58
CA HIS A 128 2.84 -22.93 -1.38
C HIS A 128 3.57 -23.22 -0.07
N TYR A 129 2.87 -23.80 0.89
CA TYR A 129 3.39 -24.19 2.20
C TYR A 129 3.44 -25.72 2.27
N TYR A 130 4.58 -26.32 2.05
CA TYR A 130 4.74 -27.78 1.95
C TYR A 130 5.27 -28.43 3.23
N SER A 131 5.71 -27.60 4.21
CA SER A 131 6.06 -28.04 5.56
C SER A 131 5.79 -26.94 6.58
N ASN A 132 6.04 -27.20 7.86
CA ASN A 132 5.89 -26.17 8.91
C ASN A 132 6.90 -25.02 8.76
N THR A 133 8.06 -25.28 8.20
CA THR A 133 9.14 -24.30 7.99
C THR A 133 9.36 -23.97 6.52
N GLY A 134 8.96 -24.88 5.62
CA GLY A 134 9.17 -24.79 4.17
C GLY A 134 8.03 -24.17 3.41
N PHE A 135 8.32 -23.11 2.66
CA PHE A 135 7.36 -22.48 1.75
C PHE A 135 8.06 -21.77 0.58
N TRP A 136 7.31 -21.57 -0.48
CA TRP A 136 7.65 -20.54 -1.46
C TRP A 136 6.44 -19.67 -1.76
N LYS A 137 6.72 -18.43 -2.14
CA LYS A 137 5.73 -17.42 -2.43
C LYS A 137 6.15 -16.59 -3.63
N LEU A 138 5.24 -16.40 -4.57
CA LEU A 138 5.39 -15.48 -5.69
C LEU A 138 4.39 -14.35 -5.51
N GLN A 139 4.84 -13.10 -5.57
CA GLN A 139 4.01 -11.92 -5.39
C GLN A 139 4.15 -10.98 -6.58
N LEU A 140 3.03 -10.53 -7.09
CA LEU A 140 2.91 -9.47 -8.08
C LEU A 140 2.22 -8.28 -7.43
N TYR A 141 2.73 -7.10 -7.71
CA TYR A 141 2.19 -5.83 -7.25
C TYR A 141 2.21 -4.81 -8.36
N HIS A 142 1.12 -4.09 -8.49
CA HIS A 142 1.01 -2.92 -9.36
C HIS A 142 0.24 -1.81 -8.66
N TYR A 143 0.80 -0.62 -8.70
CA TYR A 143 0.18 0.61 -8.24
C TYR A 143 0.36 1.69 -9.30
N ASN A 144 -0.72 2.39 -9.60
CA ASN A 144 -0.68 3.56 -10.47
C ASN A 144 -1.57 4.64 -9.87
N SER A 145 -1.10 5.86 -9.80
CA SER A 145 -1.89 7.00 -9.34
C SER A 145 -1.58 8.26 -10.09
N GLU A 146 -2.60 9.08 -10.20
CA GLU A 146 -2.52 10.47 -10.60
C GLU A 146 -3.18 11.31 -9.53
N ARG A 147 -2.51 12.38 -9.12
CA ARG A 147 -3.04 13.32 -8.13
C ARG A 147 -2.68 14.75 -8.45
N GLY A 148 -3.56 15.66 -8.12
CA GLY A 148 -3.28 17.08 -8.13
C GLY A 148 -2.33 17.46 -6.99
N VAL A 149 -1.49 18.45 -7.24
CA VAL A 149 -0.64 19.07 -6.23
C VAL A 149 -1.18 20.48 -5.99
N PRO A 150 -1.94 20.70 -4.90
CA PRO A 150 -2.49 22.03 -4.62
C PRO A 150 -1.36 22.99 -4.28
N GLY A 151 -1.09 23.92 -5.20
CA GLY A 151 -0.05 24.92 -5.07
C GLY A 151 -0.38 26.01 -4.04
N ALA A 152 0.57 26.86 -3.73
CA ALA A 152 0.35 28.04 -2.90
C ALA A 152 -0.51 29.06 -3.65
N ILE A 153 -1.34 29.81 -2.90
CA ILE A 153 -2.07 30.96 -3.42
C ILE A 153 -1.21 32.19 -3.14
N VAL A 154 -0.66 32.80 -4.18
CA VAL A 154 0.19 33.98 -4.04
C VAL A 154 -0.45 35.13 -4.81
N ASN A 155 -0.70 36.25 -4.13
CA ASN A 155 -1.34 37.45 -4.70
C ASN A 155 -2.65 37.15 -5.44
N ASN A 156 -3.49 36.30 -4.84
CA ASN A 156 -4.74 35.80 -5.43
C ASN A 156 -4.56 35.01 -6.74
N VAL A 157 -3.36 34.60 -7.06
CA VAL A 157 -3.08 33.70 -8.19
C VAL A 157 -3.03 32.26 -7.67
N TRP A 158 -3.89 31.43 -8.25
CA TRP A 158 -4.03 30.01 -7.93
C TRP A 158 -3.14 29.20 -8.86
N ARG A 159 -2.23 28.42 -8.30
CA ARG A 159 -1.44 27.45 -9.07
C ARG A 159 -2.14 26.10 -9.02
N ASN A 160 -2.89 25.76 -10.06
CA ASN A 160 -3.77 24.59 -10.10
C ASN A 160 -3.37 23.55 -11.15
N GLY A 161 -2.23 23.69 -11.81
CA GLY A 161 -1.86 22.87 -12.97
C GLY A 161 -0.88 21.74 -12.66
N GLU A 162 -0.32 21.72 -11.46
CA GLU A 162 0.70 20.71 -11.15
C GLU A 162 0.06 19.36 -10.83
N ARG A 163 0.58 18.31 -11.47
CA ARG A 163 0.12 16.92 -11.30
C ARG A 163 1.29 16.05 -10.89
N LEU A 164 1.01 15.03 -10.09
CA LEU A 164 1.97 14.00 -9.70
C LEU A 164 1.46 12.65 -10.14
N TRP A 165 2.29 11.93 -10.86
CA TRP A 165 2.07 10.53 -11.24
C TRP A 165 3.02 9.64 -10.46
N ASP A 166 2.53 8.49 -10.04
CA ASP A 166 3.30 7.54 -9.26
C ASP A 166 2.93 6.13 -9.76
N ARG A 167 3.88 5.44 -10.36
CA ARG A 167 3.73 4.07 -10.84
C ARG A 167 4.78 3.19 -10.20
N ASN A 168 4.33 2.12 -9.57
CA ASN A 168 5.20 1.16 -8.93
C ASN A 168 4.73 -0.25 -9.27
N SER A 169 5.61 -1.07 -9.82
CA SER A 169 5.32 -2.45 -10.15
C SER A 169 6.47 -3.33 -9.68
N PHE A 170 6.15 -4.46 -9.08
CA PHE A 170 7.19 -5.45 -8.78
C PHE A 170 6.67 -6.88 -8.86
N LEU A 171 7.61 -7.77 -9.13
CA LEU A 171 7.50 -9.21 -8.98
C LEU A 171 8.51 -9.65 -7.92
N GLN A 172 8.07 -10.38 -6.91
CA GLN A 172 8.92 -10.88 -5.83
C GLN A 172 8.69 -12.36 -5.62
N ALA A 173 9.78 -13.11 -5.56
CA ALA A 173 9.79 -14.51 -5.16
C ALA A 173 10.51 -14.64 -3.81
N THR A 174 9.93 -15.44 -2.92
CA THR A 174 10.51 -15.81 -1.63
C THR A 174 10.48 -17.32 -1.50
N TRP A 175 11.59 -17.90 -1.12
CA TRP A 175 11.68 -19.30 -0.75
C TRP A 175 12.36 -19.42 0.61
N GLN A 176 11.83 -20.30 1.45
CA GLN A 176 12.37 -20.58 2.79
C GLN A 176 12.23 -22.05 3.08
N ASP A 177 13.26 -22.67 3.65
CA ASP A 177 13.25 -24.07 4.09
C ASP A 177 14.29 -24.35 5.16
N GLU A 178 14.11 -25.46 5.85
CA GLU A 178 15.12 -26.10 6.70
C GLU A 178 15.70 -27.32 6.01
N LEU A 179 16.97 -27.24 5.63
CA LEU A 179 17.69 -28.31 4.97
C LEU A 179 18.44 -29.18 5.98
N PHE A 180 18.25 -30.50 5.89
CA PHE A 180 18.93 -31.51 6.71
C PHE A 180 18.78 -31.29 8.23
N ASN A 181 17.68 -30.67 8.70
CA ASN A 181 17.42 -30.30 10.10
C ASN A 181 18.55 -29.50 10.77
N ARG A 182 19.38 -28.82 9.99
CA ARG A 182 20.54 -28.06 10.48
C ARG A 182 20.71 -26.68 9.84
N TRP A 183 20.20 -26.50 8.61
CA TRP A 183 20.42 -25.30 7.83
C TRP A 183 19.09 -24.62 7.55
N SER A 184 18.90 -23.45 8.11
CA SER A 184 17.78 -22.60 7.74
C SER A 184 18.17 -21.72 6.57
N VAL A 185 17.51 -21.87 5.42
CA VAL A 185 17.80 -21.14 4.19
C VAL A 185 16.61 -20.29 3.80
N LYS A 186 16.88 -19.03 3.47
CA LYS A 186 15.89 -18.10 2.92
C LYS A 186 16.46 -17.39 1.70
N ALA A 187 15.77 -17.49 0.59
CA ALA A 187 16.10 -16.78 -0.65
C ALA A 187 15.00 -15.81 -1.03
N ASN A 188 15.38 -14.59 -1.39
CA ASN A 188 14.47 -13.57 -1.88
C ASN A 188 15.00 -12.99 -3.19
N MET A 189 14.13 -12.88 -4.20
CA MET A 189 14.40 -12.21 -5.44
C MET A 189 13.30 -11.18 -5.70
N LYS A 190 13.67 -9.99 -6.12
CA LYS A 190 12.72 -8.93 -6.47
C LYS A 190 13.16 -8.22 -7.73
N TYR A 191 12.23 -8.10 -8.67
CA TYR A 191 12.32 -7.18 -9.79
C TYR A 191 11.30 -6.06 -9.61
N ALA A 192 11.73 -4.82 -9.69
CA ALA A 192 10.87 -3.65 -9.50
C ALA A 192 11.10 -2.63 -10.60
N ASN A 193 10.02 -1.96 -10.99
CA ASN A 193 10.02 -0.83 -11.91
C ASN A 193 9.17 0.30 -11.28
N ASP A 194 9.81 1.43 -11.03
CA ASP A 194 9.24 2.61 -10.41
C ASP A 194 9.33 3.79 -11.38
N TYR A 195 8.26 4.59 -11.41
CA TYR A 195 8.18 5.82 -12.20
C TYR A 195 7.47 6.90 -11.38
#